data_687e62327a867d12e19b22b25f0cf5da
#
_entry.id   687e62327a867d12e19b22b25f0cf5da
#
_cell.length_a   1.000
_cell.length_b   1.000
_cell.length_c   1.000
_cell.angle_alpha   90.00
_cell.angle_beta   90.00
_cell.angle_gamma   90.00
#
_symmetry.space_group_name_H-M   'P 1'
#
loop_
_entity.id
_entity.type
_entity.pdbx_description
1 polymer ?
#
loop_
_entity_poly.entity_id
_entity_poly.type
_entity_poly.pdbx_seq_one_letter_code
_entity_poly.pdbx_strand_id
1 'polypeptide(L)'
;MLDKILHWIKKFIPRRLFAKAQPFYHYLLAWLGAVIYRFPARRLKVIFVTGTKGKTSTTEILSTILTAAGHKVASTSTLQFKIGDKIERNLYKMSMPGRMFMQKFLRRAISAGCDFAVLEGTSEGAKLFRHKFIDCDALIF
;
A
#
# COMPACT_ATOMS: atom_id res chain seq x y z
N MET A 1 -3.89 9.79 -26.46
CA MET A 1 -3.23 8.97 -27.49
C MET A 1 -2.80 7.60 -26.93
N LEU A 2 -2.17 7.56 -25.75
CA LEU A 2 -1.76 6.29 -25.08
C LEU A 2 -2.95 5.35 -24.79
N ASP A 3 -4.09 5.88 -24.34
CA ASP A 3 -5.26 5.07 -24.01
C ASP A 3 -5.86 4.35 -25.22
N LYS A 4 -5.85 4.98 -26.38
CA LYS A 4 -6.32 4.37 -27.64
C LYS A 4 -5.37 3.24 -28.09
N ILE A 5 -4.06 3.43 -27.94
CA ILE A 5 -3.05 2.42 -28.26
C ILE A 5 -3.16 1.23 -27.30
N LEU A 6 -3.31 1.48 -26.00
CA LEU A 6 -3.53 0.45 -24.99
C LEU A 6 -4.84 -0.32 -25.20
N HIS A 7 -5.90 0.36 -25.66
CA HIS A 7 -7.18 -0.29 -25.97
C HIS A 7 -7.04 -1.19 -27.22
N TRP A 8 -6.29 -0.75 -28.21
CA TRP A 8 -6.04 -1.52 -29.45
C TRP A 8 -5.18 -2.76 -29.18
N ILE A 9 -4.12 -2.62 -28.36
CA ILE A 9 -3.25 -3.74 -27.96
C ILE A 9 -4.05 -4.77 -27.15
N LYS A 10 -4.95 -4.34 -26.26
CA LYS A 10 -5.82 -5.24 -25.49
C LYS A 10 -6.76 -6.09 -26.35
N LYS A 11 -7.13 -5.59 -27.53
CA LYS A 11 -8.02 -6.31 -28.47
C LYS A 11 -7.33 -7.47 -29.18
N PHE A 12 -6.00 -7.43 -29.32
CA PHE A 12 -5.19 -8.46 -29.99
C PHE A 12 -4.61 -9.52 -29.06
N ILE A 13 -4.62 -9.30 -27.74
CA ILE A 13 -4.09 -10.27 -26.80
C ILE A 13 -5.23 -11.22 -26.36
N PRO A 14 -5.10 -12.54 -26.59
CA PRO A 14 -6.07 -13.51 -26.09
C PRO A 14 -6.27 -13.37 -24.59
N ARG A 15 -7.53 -13.31 -24.15
CA ARG A 15 -7.87 -13.13 -22.71
C ARG A 15 -7.14 -14.10 -21.78
N ARG A 16 -6.87 -15.33 -22.25
CA ARG A 16 -6.12 -16.37 -21.51
C ARG A 16 -4.64 -16.01 -21.33
N LEU A 17 -4.02 -15.41 -22.34
CA LEU A 17 -2.63 -14.96 -22.27
C LEU A 17 -2.49 -13.73 -21.39
N PHE A 18 -3.43 -12.80 -21.49
CA PHE A 18 -3.51 -11.61 -20.63
C PHE A 18 -3.68 -12.00 -19.16
N ALA A 19 -4.56 -12.95 -18.83
CA ALA A 19 -4.76 -13.42 -17.46
C ALA A 19 -3.51 -14.10 -16.88
N LYS A 20 -2.73 -14.81 -17.68
CA LYS A 20 -1.45 -15.41 -17.25
C LYS A 20 -0.33 -14.38 -17.10
N ALA A 21 -0.31 -13.35 -17.95
CA ALA A 21 0.70 -12.28 -17.89
C ALA A 21 0.41 -11.26 -16.78
N GLN A 22 -0.84 -11.13 -16.34
CA GLN A 22 -1.28 -10.17 -15.34
C GLN A 22 -0.53 -10.28 -13.99
N PRO A 23 -0.30 -11.47 -13.39
CA PRO A 23 0.47 -11.58 -12.15
C PRO A 23 1.91 -11.10 -12.31
N PHE A 24 2.54 -11.46 -13.44
CA PHE A 24 3.91 -11.05 -13.73
C PHE A 24 4.04 -9.53 -13.88
N TYR A 25 3.11 -8.91 -14.63
CA TYR A 25 3.03 -7.46 -14.77
C TYR A 25 2.86 -6.77 -13.41
N HIS A 26 1.98 -7.29 -12.56
CA HIS A 26 1.74 -6.74 -11.24
C HIS A 26 2.95 -6.88 -10.32
N TYR A 27 3.65 -8.01 -10.39
CA TYR A 27 4.88 -8.24 -9.64
C TYR A 27 6.00 -7.29 -10.08
N LEU A 28 6.19 -7.14 -11.40
CA LEU A 28 7.19 -6.24 -11.96
C LEU A 28 6.95 -4.78 -11.56
N LEU A 29 5.70 -4.32 -11.60
CA LEU A 29 5.35 -2.97 -11.14
C LEU A 29 5.59 -2.78 -9.63
N ALA A 30 5.35 -3.81 -8.82
CA ALA A 30 5.63 -3.75 -7.39
C ALA A 30 7.14 -3.65 -7.15
N TRP A 31 7.93 -4.44 -7.87
CA TRP A 31 9.39 -4.40 -7.81
C TRP A 31 9.95 -3.04 -8.27
N LEU A 32 9.48 -2.55 -9.40
CA LEU A 32 9.90 -1.24 -9.93
C LEU A 32 9.59 -0.11 -8.94
N GLY A 33 8.41 -0.14 -8.32
CA GLY A 33 8.05 0.80 -7.26
C GLY A 33 9.00 0.72 -6.06
N ALA A 34 9.31 -0.50 -5.60
CA ALA A 34 10.24 -0.69 -4.49
C ALA A 34 11.65 -0.16 -4.81
N VAL A 35 12.15 -0.40 -6.03
CA VAL A 35 13.46 0.10 -6.49
C VAL A 35 13.47 1.62 -6.57
N ILE A 36 12.49 2.24 -7.23
CA ILE A 36 12.38 3.70 -7.39
C ILE A 36 12.36 4.40 -6.04
N TYR A 37 11.60 3.86 -5.07
CA TYR A 37 11.49 4.43 -3.73
C TYR A 37 12.51 3.86 -2.73
N ARG A 38 13.48 3.05 -3.19
CA ARG A 38 14.61 2.50 -2.40
C ARG A 38 14.16 1.68 -1.21
N PHE A 39 13.21 0.75 -1.43
CA PHE A 39 12.73 -0.19 -0.40
C PHE A 39 12.39 0.48 0.93
N PRO A 40 11.46 1.42 0.97
CA PRO A 40 11.23 2.25 2.16
C PRO A 40 10.80 1.45 3.39
N ALA A 41 10.08 0.34 3.21
CA ALA A 41 9.62 -0.50 4.32
C ALA A 41 10.76 -0.97 5.25
N ARG A 42 11.97 -1.16 4.73
CA ARG A 42 13.14 -1.59 5.51
C ARG A 42 13.59 -0.60 6.58
N ARG A 43 13.11 0.62 6.54
CA ARG A 43 13.48 1.71 7.46
C ARG A 43 12.33 2.10 8.40
N LEU A 44 11.25 1.34 8.39
CA LEU A 44 10.06 1.53 9.20
C LEU A 44 9.70 0.21 9.88
N LYS A 45 9.07 0.28 11.05
CA LYS A 45 8.35 -0.85 11.62
C LYS A 45 6.97 -0.92 10.98
N VAL A 46 6.74 -1.92 10.14
CA VAL A 46 5.51 -2.05 9.36
C VAL A 46 4.57 -3.06 10.00
N ILE A 47 3.36 -2.61 10.32
CA ILE A 47 2.29 -3.43 10.87
C ILE A 47 1.15 -3.45 9.87
N PHE A 48 0.77 -4.64 9.39
CA PHE A 48 -0.43 -4.83 8.60
C PHE A 48 -1.61 -5.19 9.49
N VAL A 49 -2.76 -4.56 9.23
CA VAL A 49 -4.04 -4.89 9.85
C VAL A 49 -4.95 -5.46 8.76
N THR A 50 -5.35 -6.71 8.91
CA THR A 50 -6.27 -7.39 7.98
C THR A 50 -7.48 -7.96 8.72
N GLY A 51 -8.40 -8.58 8.00
CA GLY A 51 -9.62 -9.16 8.57
C GLY A 51 -10.85 -8.85 7.72
N THR A 52 -11.98 -9.44 8.09
CA THR A 52 -13.26 -9.21 7.38
C THR A 52 -13.93 -7.91 7.78
N LYS A 53 -13.87 -7.55 9.06
CA LYS A 53 -14.45 -6.33 9.66
C LYS A 53 -13.45 -5.69 10.63
N GLY A 54 -13.68 -4.44 10.98
CA GLY A 54 -12.90 -3.74 12.00
C GLY A 54 -11.51 -3.26 11.60
N LYS A 55 -11.01 -3.55 10.39
CA LYS A 55 -9.68 -3.15 9.94
C LYS A 55 -9.37 -1.68 10.15
N THR A 56 -10.24 -0.81 9.65
CA THR A 56 -10.07 0.64 9.75
C THR A 56 -10.03 1.09 11.21
N SER A 57 -10.98 0.62 12.04
CA SER A 57 -11.01 0.95 13.46
C SER A 57 -9.75 0.48 14.18
N THR A 58 -9.29 -0.73 13.93
CA THR A 58 -8.05 -1.29 14.51
C THR A 58 -6.83 -0.49 14.06
N THR A 59 -6.75 -0.11 12.79
CA THR A 59 -5.67 0.73 12.24
C THR A 59 -5.62 2.10 12.94
N GLU A 60 -6.75 2.74 13.11
CA GLU A 60 -6.84 4.05 13.78
C GLU A 60 -6.50 3.96 15.28
N ILE A 61 -7.04 2.95 15.98
CA ILE A 61 -6.75 2.72 17.40
C ILE A 61 -5.26 2.45 17.60
N LEU A 62 -4.67 1.53 16.83
CA LEU A 62 -3.26 1.20 16.93
C LEU A 62 -2.36 2.40 16.62
N SER A 63 -2.70 3.15 15.57
CA SER A 63 -1.99 4.39 15.23
C SER A 63 -2.04 5.41 16.37
N THR A 64 -3.18 5.52 17.05
CA THR A 64 -3.35 6.41 18.21
C THR A 64 -2.55 5.95 19.40
N ILE A 65 -2.56 4.66 19.72
CA ILE A 65 -1.78 4.08 20.83
C ILE A 65 -0.28 4.30 20.61
N LEU A 66 0.23 4.00 19.41
CA LEU A 66 1.64 4.20 19.10
C LEU A 66 2.03 5.69 19.16
N THR A 67 1.15 6.58 18.71
CA THR A 67 1.37 8.03 18.81
C THR A 67 1.40 8.48 20.27
N ALA A 68 0.48 7.98 21.10
CA ALA A 68 0.46 8.28 22.55
C ALA A 68 1.69 7.73 23.26
N ALA A 69 2.29 6.64 22.78
CA ALA A 69 3.55 6.09 23.28
C ALA A 69 4.78 6.91 22.83
N GLY A 70 4.60 8.02 22.10
CA GLY A 70 5.69 8.90 21.69
C GLY A 70 6.30 8.60 20.33
N HIS A 71 5.72 7.65 19.57
CA HIS A 71 6.20 7.31 18.24
C HIS A 71 5.56 8.17 17.16
N LYS A 72 6.31 8.46 16.10
CA LYS A 72 5.77 9.11 14.91
C LYS A 72 5.26 8.06 13.94
N VAL A 73 3.97 8.11 13.66
CA VAL A 73 3.25 7.04 12.96
C VAL A 73 2.72 7.52 11.61
N ALA A 74 2.88 6.68 10.59
CA ALA A 74 2.14 6.78 9.34
C ALA A 74 1.08 5.69 9.30
N SER A 75 -0.12 5.98 8.77
CA SER A 75 -1.17 4.97 8.60
C SER A 75 -1.94 5.13 7.31
N THR A 76 -2.37 3.99 6.75
CA THR A 76 -3.30 3.96 5.61
C THR A 76 -4.56 3.24 6.01
N SER A 77 -5.69 3.88 5.79
CA SER A 77 -7.00 3.28 5.98
C SER A 77 -7.94 3.62 4.82
N THR A 78 -9.12 3.01 4.81
CA THR A 78 -10.16 3.34 3.82
C THR A 78 -10.63 4.78 3.96
N LEU A 79 -10.53 5.37 5.15
CA LEU A 79 -11.00 6.72 5.44
C LEU A 79 -9.95 7.79 5.13
N GLN A 80 -8.70 7.53 5.51
CA GLN A 80 -7.65 8.55 5.49
C GLN A 80 -6.24 7.97 5.38
N PHE A 81 -5.32 8.82 4.96
CA PHE A 81 -3.88 8.61 5.03
C PHE A 81 -3.29 9.57 6.05
N LYS A 82 -2.53 9.05 6.99
CA LYS A 82 -1.86 9.84 8.03
C LYS A 82 -0.35 9.72 7.90
N ILE A 83 0.39 10.83 8.03
CA ILE A 83 1.85 10.85 8.14
C ILE A 83 2.22 11.84 9.24
N GLY A 84 2.56 11.33 10.42
CA GLY A 84 2.72 12.17 11.61
C GLY A 84 1.43 12.93 11.91
N ASP A 85 1.50 14.27 11.94
CA ASP A 85 0.34 15.13 12.21
C ASP A 85 -0.49 15.47 10.97
N LYS A 86 0.02 15.14 9.77
CA LYS A 86 -0.69 15.42 8.52
C LYS A 86 -1.69 14.33 8.21
N ILE A 87 -2.95 14.70 8.06
CA ILE A 87 -4.05 13.82 7.69
C ILE A 87 -4.59 14.25 6.32
N GLU A 88 -4.66 13.31 5.39
CA GLU A 88 -5.22 13.48 4.06
C GLU A 88 -6.41 12.53 3.90
N ARG A 89 -7.57 13.05 3.48
CA ARG A 89 -8.74 12.21 3.21
C ARG A 89 -8.44 11.23 2.08
N ASN A 90 -8.81 9.96 2.25
CA ASN A 90 -8.64 8.96 1.21
C ASN A 90 -9.73 9.09 0.13
N LEU A 91 -9.39 9.73 -0.97
CA LEU A 91 -10.28 9.90 -2.13
C LEU A 91 -10.33 8.66 -3.03
N TYR A 92 -9.41 7.72 -2.88
CA TYR A 92 -9.37 6.49 -3.68
C TYR A 92 -10.41 5.45 -3.22
N LYS A 93 -10.99 5.62 -2.03
CA LYS A 93 -11.90 4.65 -1.39
C LYS A 93 -11.31 3.23 -1.30
N MET A 94 -10.01 3.11 -1.26
CA MET A 94 -9.25 1.87 -1.15
C MET A 94 -8.13 2.03 -0.14
N SER A 95 -7.99 1.08 0.77
CA SER A 95 -6.93 1.10 1.81
C SER A 95 -5.53 0.97 1.20
N MET A 96 -5.43 0.24 0.09
CA MET A 96 -4.19 0.03 -0.66
C MET A 96 -4.39 0.48 -2.12
N PRO A 97 -4.29 1.79 -2.46
CA PRO A 97 -4.64 2.31 -3.77
C PRO A 97 -3.82 1.74 -4.93
N GLY A 98 -2.55 1.48 -4.73
CA GLY A 98 -1.69 0.92 -5.77
C GLY A 98 -0.27 0.67 -5.28
N ARG A 99 0.48 -0.14 -6.04
CA ARG A 99 1.85 -0.56 -5.68
C ARG A 99 2.81 0.62 -5.57
N MET A 100 2.81 1.46 -6.59
CA MET A 100 3.62 2.68 -6.62
C MET A 100 3.19 3.65 -5.52
N PHE A 101 1.88 3.77 -5.28
CA PHE A 101 1.35 4.62 -4.21
C PHE A 101 1.85 4.16 -2.84
N MET A 102 1.79 2.85 -2.55
CA MET A 102 2.23 2.31 -1.26
C MET A 102 3.72 2.58 -1.01
N GLN A 103 4.57 2.35 -2.00
CA GLN A 103 6.00 2.63 -1.90
C GLN A 103 6.28 4.15 -1.72
N LYS A 104 5.57 4.98 -2.49
CA LYS A 104 5.65 6.45 -2.35
C LYS A 104 5.19 6.92 -0.97
N PHE A 105 4.10 6.35 -0.46
CA PHE A 105 3.56 6.67 0.87
C PHE A 105 4.59 6.35 1.97
N LEU A 106 5.15 5.14 1.95
CA LEU A 106 6.19 4.74 2.90
C LEU A 106 7.44 5.61 2.79
N ARG A 107 7.83 6.03 1.59
CA ARG A 107 8.95 6.95 1.40
C ARG A 107 8.67 8.33 2.02
N ARG A 108 7.45 8.85 1.84
CA ARG A 108 7.00 10.09 2.50
C ARG A 108 7.02 9.94 4.02
N ALA A 109 6.59 8.80 4.55
CA ALA A 109 6.62 8.51 5.98
C ALA A 109 8.04 8.59 6.54
N ILE A 110 9.02 7.96 5.87
CA ILE A 110 10.44 8.06 6.25
C ILE A 110 10.92 9.52 6.22
N SER A 111 10.63 10.24 5.13
CA SER A 111 11.05 11.64 4.98
C SER A 111 10.44 12.55 6.04
N ALA A 112 9.29 12.17 6.58
CA ALA A 112 8.65 12.85 7.71
C ALA A 112 9.19 12.39 9.07
N GLY A 113 10.10 11.42 9.13
CA GLY A 113 10.67 10.89 10.37
C GLY A 113 9.73 9.96 11.14
N CYS A 114 8.84 9.23 10.45
CA CYS A 114 8.01 8.23 11.11
C CYS A 114 8.83 7.00 11.51
N ASP A 115 8.46 6.39 12.64
CA ASP A 115 9.04 5.15 13.16
C ASP A 115 8.23 3.94 12.73
N PHE A 116 6.90 4.10 12.68
CA PHE A 116 5.94 3.06 12.37
C PHE A 116 5.10 3.39 11.15
N ALA A 117 4.71 2.34 10.43
CA ALA A 117 3.68 2.39 9.41
C ALA A 117 2.60 1.34 9.71
N VAL A 118 1.37 1.78 9.97
CA VAL A 118 0.21 0.90 10.18
C VAL A 118 -0.62 0.89 8.92
N LEU A 119 -0.67 -0.25 8.25
CA LEU A 119 -1.25 -0.38 6.92
C LEU A 119 -2.49 -1.28 6.94
N GLU A 120 -3.63 -0.76 6.50
CA GLU A 120 -4.83 -1.58 6.32
C GLU A 120 -4.68 -2.46 5.07
N GLY A 121 -4.54 -3.78 5.28
CA GLY A 121 -4.41 -4.77 4.23
C GLY A 121 -5.76 -5.33 3.77
N THR A 122 -5.89 -5.60 2.47
CA THR A 122 -7.07 -6.23 1.88
C THR A 122 -6.69 -7.45 1.07
N SER A 123 -7.59 -8.45 1.00
CA SER A 123 -7.41 -9.64 0.16
C SER A 123 -7.22 -9.28 -1.33
N GLU A 124 -7.92 -8.26 -1.81
CA GLU A 124 -7.75 -7.73 -3.15
C GLU A 124 -6.36 -7.12 -3.34
N GLY A 125 -5.89 -6.32 -2.37
CA GLY A 125 -4.54 -5.77 -2.36
C GLY A 125 -3.47 -6.84 -2.40
N ALA A 126 -3.69 -7.96 -1.69
CA ALA A 126 -2.81 -9.12 -1.70
C ALA A 126 -2.78 -9.81 -3.07
N LYS A 127 -3.94 -10.09 -3.67
CA LYS A 127 -4.06 -10.68 -5.02
C LYS A 127 -3.37 -9.84 -6.09
N LEU A 128 -3.39 -8.53 -5.95
CA LEU A 128 -2.77 -7.58 -6.90
C LEU A 128 -1.31 -7.24 -6.53
N PHE A 129 -0.67 -7.98 -5.64
CA PHE A 129 0.71 -7.77 -5.20
C PHE A 129 1.01 -6.37 -4.65
N ARG A 130 0.02 -5.67 -4.09
CA ARG A 130 0.20 -4.31 -3.55
C ARG A 130 1.02 -4.29 -2.26
N HIS A 131 1.10 -5.42 -1.54
CA HIS A 131 1.92 -5.63 -0.34
C HIS A 131 3.36 -6.08 -0.66
N LYS A 132 3.64 -6.50 -1.90
CA LYS A 132 4.98 -7.02 -2.26
C LYS A 132 6.07 -5.98 -2.07
N PHE A 133 7.22 -6.44 -1.61
CA PHE A 133 8.38 -5.62 -1.27
C PHE A 133 8.10 -4.59 -0.16
N ILE A 134 7.08 -4.86 0.66
CA ILE A 134 6.84 -4.19 1.94
C ILE A 134 7.09 -5.23 3.01
N ASP A 135 8.26 -5.12 3.66
CA ASP A 135 8.62 -6.02 4.75
C ASP A 135 7.66 -5.76 5.92
N CYS A 136 7.02 -6.81 6.42
CA CYS A 136 6.02 -6.75 7.48
C CYS A 136 6.64 -7.25 8.79
N ASP A 137 6.67 -6.42 9.82
CA ASP A 137 7.16 -6.78 11.15
C ASP A 137 6.07 -7.46 11.99
N ALA A 138 4.81 -7.09 11.82
CA ALA A 138 3.67 -7.68 12.51
C ALA A 138 2.40 -7.68 11.65
N LEU A 139 1.59 -8.71 11.81
CA LEU A 139 0.28 -8.84 11.16
C LEU A 139 -0.79 -9.02 12.23
N ILE A 140 -1.80 -8.17 12.19
CA ILE A 140 -3.00 -8.24 13.06
C ILE A 140 -4.16 -8.72 12.22
N PHE A 141 -4.85 -9.75 12.75
CA PHE A 141 -6.02 -10.34 12.12
C PHE A 141 -7.21 -10.27 13.07
#